data_93d9cb9aeb7f0b78d4ea17e07fee629a
#
_entry.id   93d9cb9aeb7f0b78d4ea17e07fee629a
#
_cell.length_a   1.000
_cell.length_b   1.000
_cell.length_c   1.000
_cell.angle_alpha   90.00
_cell.angle_beta   90.00
_cell.angle_gamma   90.00
#
_symmetry.space_group_name_H-M   'P 1'
#
loop_
_entity.id
_entity.type
_entity.pdbx_description
1 polymer ?
#
loop_
_entity_poly.entity_id
_entity_poly.type
_entity_poly.pdbx_seq_one_letter_code
_entity_poly.pdbx_strand_id
1 'polypeptide(L)'
;MRFMILTAALVSFFSSSAQADPCGDLIDSVVAETKATLVNRTVDFAEMSVTNGMTLTLACGDPSAVGVQFKGETPSDDYYDLFGRAGRIATGIAPDLIVAAARRAREQAVISRHSHADAATSLVTCSVINGSRGPMTGCAVVNKRDR
;
A
#
# COMPACT_ATOMS: atom_id res chain seq x y z
N MET A 1 41.27 8.57 -61.94
CA MET A 1 41.12 7.77 -60.71
C MET A 1 40.54 8.68 -59.62
N ARG A 2 39.24 8.56 -59.29
CA ARG A 2 38.59 9.30 -58.24
C ARG A 2 38.31 8.34 -57.09
N PHE A 3 38.99 8.53 -55.97
CA PHE A 3 38.74 7.78 -54.74
C PHE A 3 37.53 8.41 -54.01
N MET A 4 36.44 7.65 -53.89
CA MET A 4 35.30 7.97 -53.02
C MET A 4 35.61 7.40 -51.63
N ILE A 5 35.75 8.30 -50.65
CA ILE A 5 35.89 7.93 -49.23
C ILE A 5 34.47 7.84 -48.67
N LEU A 6 34.03 6.62 -48.34
CA LEU A 6 32.78 6.38 -47.62
C LEU A 6 33.06 6.54 -46.13
N THR A 7 32.53 7.62 -45.51
CA THR A 7 32.53 7.81 -44.06
C THR A 7 31.32 7.09 -43.45
N ALA A 8 31.59 5.98 -42.79
CA ALA A 8 30.55 5.28 -42.00
C ALA A 8 30.35 5.99 -40.67
N ALA A 9 29.17 6.61 -40.46
CA ALA A 9 28.81 7.18 -39.18
C ALA A 9 28.30 6.07 -38.24
N LEU A 10 29.06 5.79 -37.17
CA LEU A 10 28.63 4.93 -36.06
C LEU A 10 27.61 5.71 -35.21
N VAL A 11 26.34 5.32 -35.31
CA VAL A 11 25.32 5.79 -34.38
C VAL A 11 25.39 4.94 -33.14
N SER A 12 25.97 5.47 -32.06
CA SER A 12 25.98 4.83 -30.73
C SER A 12 24.60 4.99 -30.08
N PHE A 13 23.83 3.93 -30.05
CA PHE A 13 22.60 3.86 -29.24
C PHE A 13 22.99 3.79 -27.76
N PHE A 14 22.86 4.89 -27.03
CA PHE A 14 22.86 4.89 -25.57
C PHE A 14 21.58 4.23 -25.10
N SER A 15 21.64 2.94 -24.80
CA SER A 15 20.57 2.24 -24.06
C SER A 15 20.57 2.78 -22.63
N SER A 16 19.68 3.74 -22.35
CA SER A 16 19.37 4.12 -20.97
C SER A 16 18.74 2.92 -20.29
N SER A 17 19.47 2.28 -19.39
CA SER A 17 18.93 1.25 -18.50
C SER A 17 17.88 1.94 -17.62
N ALA A 18 16.60 1.75 -17.92
CA ALA A 18 15.52 2.14 -17.01
C ALA A 18 15.72 1.35 -15.72
N GLN A 19 16.09 2.05 -14.64
CA GLN A 19 16.28 1.44 -13.35
C GLN A 19 14.89 1.06 -12.84
N ALA A 20 14.67 -0.21 -12.50
CA ALA A 20 13.41 -0.68 -11.93
C ALA A 20 13.15 0.06 -10.60
N ASP A 21 11.95 0.62 -10.45
CA ASP A 21 11.46 1.22 -9.21
C ASP A 21 10.32 0.35 -8.64
N PRO A 22 10.64 -0.75 -7.93
CA PRO A 22 9.62 -1.68 -7.44
C PRO A 22 8.62 -1.02 -6.48
N CYS A 23 9.05 -0.01 -5.73
CA CYS A 23 8.17 0.76 -4.86
C CYS A 23 7.22 1.63 -5.69
N GLY A 24 7.71 2.28 -6.73
CA GLY A 24 6.89 3.04 -7.65
C GLY A 24 5.83 2.20 -8.32
N ASP A 25 6.19 1.05 -8.83
CA ASP A 25 5.26 0.10 -9.46
C ASP A 25 4.19 -0.38 -8.47
N LEU A 26 4.56 -0.61 -7.21
CA LEU A 26 3.63 -1.00 -6.15
C LEU A 26 2.67 0.14 -5.80
N ILE A 27 3.17 1.37 -5.67
CA ILE A 27 2.35 2.57 -5.42
C ILE A 27 1.33 2.76 -6.56
N ASP A 28 1.78 2.68 -7.81
CA ASP A 28 0.94 2.85 -8.98
C ASP A 28 -0.15 1.76 -9.06
N SER A 29 0.19 0.53 -8.69
CA SER A 29 -0.76 -0.58 -8.61
C SER A 29 -1.82 -0.37 -7.54
N VAL A 30 -1.44 0.13 -6.36
CA VAL A 30 -2.38 0.46 -5.28
C VAL A 30 -3.29 1.61 -5.69
N VAL A 31 -2.75 2.67 -6.29
CA VAL A 31 -3.53 3.81 -6.81
C VAL A 31 -4.54 3.36 -7.85
N ALA A 32 -4.12 2.53 -8.81
CA ALA A 32 -4.99 2.01 -9.87
C ALA A 32 -6.14 1.16 -9.32
N GLU A 33 -5.84 0.28 -8.37
CA GLU A 33 -6.83 -0.63 -7.74
C GLU A 33 -7.83 0.13 -6.86
N THR A 34 -7.35 1.11 -6.08
CA THR A 34 -8.16 1.77 -5.05
C THR A 34 -8.81 3.07 -5.51
N LYS A 35 -8.37 3.61 -6.66
CA LYS A 35 -8.76 4.94 -7.15
C LYS A 35 -8.39 6.07 -6.18
N ALA A 36 -7.38 5.82 -5.34
CA ALA A 36 -6.87 6.82 -4.41
C ALA A 36 -6.10 7.93 -5.14
N THR A 37 -6.07 9.11 -4.53
CA THR A 37 -5.29 10.25 -5.02
C THR A 37 -4.00 10.35 -4.24
N LEU A 38 -2.86 10.32 -4.91
CA LEU A 38 -1.54 10.46 -4.31
C LEU A 38 -1.40 11.85 -3.69
N VAL A 39 -1.08 11.92 -2.39
CA VAL A 39 -0.87 13.16 -1.63
C VAL A 39 0.61 13.42 -1.42
N ASN A 40 1.34 12.37 -1.04
CA ASN A 40 2.77 12.45 -0.80
C ASN A 40 3.45 11.15 -1.23
N ARG A 41 4.70 11.26 -1.72
CA ARG A 41 5.52 10.11 -2.13
C ARG A 41 6.99 10.38 -1.82
N THR A 42 7.64 9.38 -1.27
CA THR A 42 9.10 9.27 -1.14
C THR A 42 9.59 8.03 -1.89
N VAL A 43 10.87 7.70 -1.75
CA VAL A 43 11.47 6.51 -2.40
C VAL A 43 10.90 5.18 -1.86
N ASP A 44 10.36 5.20 -0.64
CA ASP A 44 9.93 4.00 0.11
C ASP A 44 8.55 4.14 0.77
N PHE A 45 7.84 5.24 0.51
CA PHE A 45 6.55 5.52 1.16
C PHE A 45 5.63 6.33 0.26
N ALA A 46 4.34 6.08 0.38
CA ALA A 46 3.29 6.91 -0.21
C ALA A 46 2.13 7.12 0.77
N GLU A 47 1.58 8.32 0.73
CA GLU A 47 0.31 8.68 1.36
C GLU A 47 -0.69 9.07 0.29
N MET A 48 -1.89 8.54 0.41
CA MET A 48 -2.97 8.73 -0.55
C MET A 48 -4.24 9.10 0.18
N SER A 49 -5.02 10.01 -0.40
CA SER A 49 -6.37 10.30 0.06
C SER A 49 -7.40 9.49 -0.73
N VAL A 50 -8.45 9.09 -0.05
CA VAL A 50 -9.59 8.38 -0.63
C VAL A 50 -10.87 9.15 -0.29
N THR A 51 -11.89 8.96 -1.07
CA THR A 51 -13.23 9.50 -0.78
C THR A 51 -13.68 9.13 0.64
N ASN A 52 -14.56 9.93 1.22
CA ASN A 52 -15.09 9.77 2.59
C ASN A 52 -14.06 9.98 3.72
N GLY A 53 -12.97 10.73 3.45
CA GLY A 53 -12.01 11.13 4.48
C GLY A 53 -11.10 10.01 4.99
N MET A 54 -10.98 8.94 4.22
CA MET A 54 -10.02 7.87 4.50
C MET A 54 -8.64 8.23 3.98
N THR A 55 -7.62 7.84 4.71
CA THR A 55 -6.20 7.94 4.31
C THR A 55 -5.63 6.55 4.12
N LEU A 56 -5.00 6.33 2.99
CA LEU A 56 -4.29 5.11 2.65
C LEU A 56 -2.79 5.39 2.66
N THR A 57 -2.02 4.52 3.29
CA THR A 57 -0.56 4.59 3.34
C THR A 57 0.05 3.31 2.82
N LEU A 58 1.17 3.43 2.13
CA LEU A 58 1.99 2.31 1.68
C LEU A 58 3.43 2.56 2.09
N ALA A 59 3.99 1.65 2.85
CA ALA A 59 5.43 1.59 3.11
C ALA A 59 6.03 0.45 2.29
N CYS A 60 6.97 0.78 1.42
CA CYS A 60 7.71 -0.20 0.66
C CYS A 60 8.90 -0.67 1.49
N GLY A 61 9.02 -1.95 1.62
CA GLY A 61 10.09 -2.59 2.38
C GLY A 61 10.09 -4.08 2.12
N ASP A 62 10.86 -4.79 2.89
CA ASP A 62 10.84 -6.24 2.93
C ASP A 62 10.49 -6.69 4.35
N PRO A 63 9.21 -6.96 4.60
CA PRO A 63 8.03 -6.88 3.71
C PRO A 63 7.43 -5.47 3.58
N SER A 64 6.68 -5.25 2.48
CA SER A 64 5.85 -4.05 2.32
C SER A 64 4.61 -4.08 3.21
N ALA A 65 4.12 -2.91 3.61
CA ALA A 65 2.95 -2.76 4.47
C ALA A 65 1.97 -1.73 3.89
N VAL A 66 0.68 -2.03 4.01
CA VAL A 66 -0.41 -1.11 3.67
C VAL A 66 -1.20 -0.79 4.93
N GLY A 67 -1.53 0.48 5.11
CA GLY A 67 -2.39 0.97 6.19
C GLY A 67 -3.55 1.80 5.65
N VAL A 68 -4.72 1.67 6.28
CA VAL A 68 -5.88 2.53 6.05
C VAL A 68 -6.33 3.13 7.36
N GLN A 69 -6.53 4.45 7.36
CA GLN A 69 -7.05 5.21 8.50
C GLN A 69 -8.41 5.80 8.17
N PHE A 70 -9.27 5.82 9.16
CA PHE A 70 -10.62 6.37 9.13
C PHE A 70 -10.84 7.25 10.34
N LYS A 71 -11.34 8.47 10.12
CA LYS A 71 -11.77 9.36 11.20
C LYS A 71 -13.14 8.92 11.69
N GLY A 72 -13.18 8.29 12.84
CA GLY A 72 -14.38 7.72 13.43
C GLY A 72 -14.06 6.43 14.19
N GLU A 73 -14.99 6.03 15.04
CA GLU A 73 -14.86 4.80 15.82
C GLU A 73 -15.37 3.58 15.05
N THR A 74 -16.40 3.76 14.22
CA THR A 74 -17.05 2.66 13.50
C THR A 74 -16.86 2.81 11.99
N PRO A 75 -15.86 2.15 11.40
CA PRO A 75 -15.66 2.16 9.95
C PRO A 75 -16.84 1.49 9.22
N SER A 76 -17.14 2.02 8.02
CA SER A 76 -18.11 1.43 7.11
C SER A 76 -17.54 0.20 6.39
N ASP A 77 -18.39 -0.51 5.65
CA ASP A 77 -17.96 -1.62 4.80
C ASP A 77 -16.97 -1.15 3.72
N ASP A 78 -17.14 0.07 3.20
CA ASP A 78 -16.19 0.66 2.22
C ASP A 78 -14.75 0.76 2.75
N TYR A 79 -14.58 1.00 4.05
CA TYR A 79 -13.27 1.00 4.70
C TYR A 79 -12.60 -0.38 4.61
N TYR A 80 -13.34 -1.41 4.95
CA TYR A 80 -12.82 -2.79 4.93
C TYR A 80 -12.56 -3.26 3.50
N ASP A 81 -13.42 -2.88 2.57
CA ASP A 81 -13.27 -3.18 1.16
C ASP A 81 -12.02 -2.53 0.56
N LEU A 82 -11.81 -1.25 0.87
CA LEU A 82 -10.59 -0.52 0.52
C LEU A 82 -9.34 -1.21 1.09
N PHE A 83 -9.38 -1.55 2.38
CA PHE A 83 -8.27 -2.20 3.07
C PHE A 83 -7.94 -3.57 2.48
N GLY A 84 -8.96 -4.38 2.16
CA GLY A 84 -8.79 -5.69 1.52
C GLY A 84 -8.16 -5.58 0.13
N ARG A 85 -8.64 -4.64 -0.71
CA ARG A 85 -8.10 -4.43 -2.07
C ARG A 85 -6.65 -3.93 -2.05
N ALA A 86 -6.37 -2.92 -1.25
CA ALA A 86 -5.01 -2.40 -1.10
C ALA A 86 -4.06 -3.44 -0.50
N GLY A 87 -4.51 -4.16 0.52
CA GLY A 87 -3.74 -5.22 1.17
C GLY A 87 -3.41 -6.36 0.23
N ARG A 88 -4.32 -6.75 -0.66
CA ARG A 88 -4.06 -7.77 -1.70
C ARG A 88 -2.87 -7.38 -2.59
N ILE A 89 -2.81 -6.14 -3.00
CA ILE A 89 -1.70 -5.65 -3.85
C ILE A 89 -0.35 -5.76 -3.12
N ALA A 90 -0.32 -5.38 -1.84
CA ALA A 90 0.92 -5.37 -1.06
C ALA A 90 1.35 -6.76 -0.59
N THR A 91 0.42 -7.68 -0.34
CA THR A 91 0.70 -8.97 0.31
C THR A 91 0.43 -10.20 -0.55
N GLY A 92 -0.38 -10.07 -1.61
CA GLY A 92 -0.86 -11.19 -2.41
C GLY A 92 -1.96 -12.03 -1.74
N ILE A 93 -2.39 -11.66 -0.53
CA ILE A 93 -3.45 -12.38 0.20
C ILE A 93 -4.82 -11.99 -0.33
N ALA A 94 -5.75 -12.94 -0.37
CA ALA A 94 -7.12 -12.70 -0.81
C ALA A 94 -7.80 -11.63 0.04
N PRO A 95 -8.54 -10.67 -0.56
CA PRO A 95 -9.12 -9.53 0.15
C PRO A 95 -10.06 -9.93 1.28
N ASP A 96 -10.85 -10.97 1.09
CA ASP A 96 -11.80 -11.50 2.09
C ASP A 96 -11.12 -11.98 3.37
N LEU A 97 -9.93 -12.59 3.25
CA LEU A 97 -9.13 -13.02 4.41
C LEU A 97 -8.57 -11.81 5.17
N ILE A 98 -8.12 -10.79 4.46
CA ILE A 98 -7.63 -9.53 5.04
C ILE A 98 -8.77 -8.82 5.76
N VAL A 99 -9.94 -8.70 5.12
CA VAL A 99 -11.13 -8.07 5.69
C VAL A 99 -11.60 -8.80 6.94
N ALA A 100 -11.70 -10.13 6.89
CA ALA A 100 -12.09 -10.92 8.06
C ALA A 100 -11.13 -10.75 9.24
N ALA A 101 -9.84 -10.72 8.98
CA ALA A 101 -8.83 -10.45 10.01
C ALA A 101 -8.92 -9.03 10.55
N ALA A 102 -9.14 -8.02 9.69
CA ALA A 102 -9.29 -6.63 10.09
C ALA A 102 -10.52 -6.43 11.00
N ARG A 103 -11.64 -7.04 10.68
CA ARG A 103 -12.84 -6.97 11.51
C ARG A 103 -12.58 -7.55 12.91
N ARG A 104 -11.96 -8.74 12.99
CA ARG A 104 -11.61 -9.36 14.29
C ARG A 104 -10.63 -8.51 15.08
N ALA A 105 -9.55 -8.04 14.43
CA ALA A 105 -8.54 -7.22 15.09
C ALA A 105 -9.13 -5.89 15.58
N ARG A 106 -9.96 -5.22 14.76
CA ARG A 106 -10.60 -3.97 15.13
C ARG A 106 -11.60 -4.15 16.29
N GLU A 107 -12.42 -5.19 16.27
CA GLU A 107 -13.36 -5.50 17.33
C GLU A 107 -12.65 -5.64 18.68
N GLN A 108 -11.53 -6.34 18.71
CA GLN A 108 -10.72 -6.46 19.91
C GLN A 108 -10.01 -5.13 20.27
N ALA A 109 -9.59 -4.34 19.28
CA ALA A 109 -8.90 -3.05 19.50
C ALA A 109 -9.81 -1.99 20.15
N VAL A 110 -11.13 -2.11 20.02
CA VAL A 110 -12.09 -1.24 20.77
C VAL A 110 -11.88 -1.36 22.27
N ILE A 111 -11.54 -2.54 22.74
CA ILE A 111 -11.35 -2.83 24.17
C ILE A 111 -9.89 -2.55 24.58
N SER A 112 -8.92 -2.98 23.77
CA SER A 112 -7.50 -2.99 24.12
C SER A 112 -6.69 -1.86 23.48
N ARG A 113 -7.30 -0.99 22.68
CA ARG A 113 -6.71 0.05 21.82
C ARG A 113 -5.92 -0.49 20.62
N HIS A 114 -5.24 -1.60 20.77
CA HIS A 114 -4.46 -2.26 19.72
C HIS A 114 -4.74 -3.75 19.75
N SER A 115 -4.90 -4.34 18.60
CA SER A 115 -5.02 -5.78 18.46
C SER A 115 -4.54 -6.24 17.10
N HIS A 116 -4.33 -7.53 16.95
CA HIS A 116 -3.91 -8.13 15.70
C HIS A 116 -4.65 -9.43 15.43
N ALA A 117 -4.71 -9.81 14.17
CA ALA A 117 -5.26 -11.08 13.71
C ALA A 117 -4.50 -11.57 12.47
N ASP A 118 -4.39 -12.87 12.34
CA ASP A 118 -3.77 -13.50 11.18
C ASP A 118 -4.70 -13.49 9.97
N ALA A 119 -4.14 -13.16 8.81
CA ALA A 119 -4.71 -13.34 7.49
C ALA A 119 -3.76 -14.21 6.66
N ALA A 120 -3.90 -15.53 6.73
CA ALA A 120 -2.99 -16.50 6.14
C ALA A 120 -1.52 -16.23 6.57
N THR A 121 -0.62 -15.94 5.61
CA THR A 121 0.78 -15.61 5.87
C THR A 121 1.02 -14.13 6.25
N SER A 122 -0.05 -13.34 6.37
CA SER A 122 0.03 -11.92 6.75
C SER A 122 -0.48 -11.70 8.17
N LEU A 123 -0.03 -10.58 8.76
CA LEU A 123 -0.52 -10.06 10.03
C LEU A 123 -1.30 -8.79 9.76
N VAL A 124 -2.52 -8.72 10.27
CA VAL A 124 -3.31 -7.50 10.32
C VAL A 124 -3.27 -6.95 11.73
N THR A 125 -2.91 -5.68 11.88
CA THR A 125 -2.95 -4.96 13.15
C THR A 125 -3.93 -3.81 13.04
N CYS A 126 -4.84 -3.67 14.01
CA CYS A 126 -5.77 -2.56 14.09
C CYS A 126 -5.58 -1.77 15.39
N SER A 127 -5.87 -0.48 15.32
CA SER A 127 -5.85 0.45 16.44
C SER A 127 -7.12 1.28 16.46
N VAL A 128 -7.69 1.50 17.65
CA VAL A 128 -8.77 2.45 17.89
C VAL A 128 -8.26 3.46 18.91
N ILE A 129 -8.13 4.71 18.49
CA ILE A 129 -7.52 5.78 19.30
C ILE A 129 -8.52 6.90 19.45
N ASN A 130 -8.77 7.32 20.70
CA ASN A 130 -9.56 8.49 21.04
C ASN A 130 -8.62 9.67 21.32
N GLY A 131 -8.49 10.56 20.36
CA GLY A 131 -7.65 11.75 20.47
C GLY A 131 -8.46 13.02 20.66
N SER A 132 -7.79 14.16 20.81
CA SER A 132 -8.41 15.49 20.94
C SER A 132 -9.26 15.89 19.73
N ARG A 133 -9.06 15.25 18.58
CA ARG A 133 -9.80 15.46 17.32
C ARG A 133 -10.88 14.40 17.06
N GLY A 134 -11.25 13.66 18.10
CA GLY A 134 -12.21 12.56 18.02
C GLY A 134 -11.59 11.19 17.82
N PRO A 135 -12.42 10.15 17.71
CA PRO A 135 -11.96 8.79 17.50
C PRO A 135 -11.36 8.58 16.10
N MET A 136 -10.38 7.70 16.04
CA MET A 136 -9.74 7.28 14.80
C MET A 136 -9.51 5.76 14.83
N THR A 137 -9.88 5.10 13.75
CA THR A 137 -9.58 3.68 13.50
C THR A 137 -8.54 3.58 12.41
N GLY A 138 -7.51 2.77 12.64
CA GLY A 138 -6.50 2.45 11.64
C GLY A 138 -6.19 0.97 11.65
N CYS A 139 -6.10 0.34 10.47
CA CYS A 139 -5.61 -1.02 10.30
C CYS A 139 -4.44 -1.02 9.32
N ALA A 140 -3.49 -1.90 9.55
CA ALA A 140 -2.37 -2.16 8.66
C ALA A 140 -2.21 -3.66 8.42
N VAL A 141 -1.75 -4.05 7.23
CA VAL A 141 -1.43 -5.42 6.87
C VAL A 141 0.00 -5.52 6.35
N VAL A 142 0.70 -6.56 6.78
CA VAL A 142 2.07 -6.85 6.39
C VAL A 142 2.27 -8.37 6.30
N ASN A 143 3.06 -8.84 5.34
CA ASN A 143 3.45 -10.25 5.31
C ASN A 143 4.32 -10.58 6.52
N LYS A 144 4.07 -11.72 7.14
CA LYS A 144 4.97 -12.24 8.17
C LYS A 144 6.28 -12.66 7.50
N ARG A 145 7.40 -12.31 8.12
CA ARG A 145 8.68 -12.86 7.69
C ARG A 145 8.72 -14.34 8.07
N ASP A 146 9.19 -15.15 7.15
CA ASP A 146 9.57 -16.53 7.50
C ASP A 146 10.70 -16.46 8.53
N ARG A 147 10.46 -17.03 9.70
CA ARG A 147 11.45 -17.12 10.79
C ARG A 147 12.26 -18.37 10.68
#